data_0ba5e3719f50216cf61980158d434046
#
_entry.id   0ba5e3719f50216cf61980158d434046
#
_cell.length_a   1.000
_cell.length_b   1.000
_cell.length_c   1.000
_cell.angle_alpha   90.00
_cell.angle_beta   90.00
_cell.angle_gamma   90.00
#
_symmetry.space_group_name_H-M   'P 1'
#
loop_
_entity.id
_entity.type
_entity.pdbx_description
1 polymer ?
#
loop_
_entity_poly.entity_id
_entity_poly.type
_entity_poly.pdbx_seq_one_letter_code
_entity_poly.pdbx_strand_id
1 'polypeptide(L)'
;YTSMKYPILKLVFILTICPFVHSQSLDKTKKDIILSVENHKDQILSISDKIWNLAEISFKEFESSKLLSDYAEKNGFKVEKGVAGMPTAFVATYGSGKPVISVLGEFDALPGLSQDTSPNKKPLIQGGNGHGCGHNMFGAASLASAIAIKEQIEKGNLNGTIKFYGTPSEEKFFGKIWMVEEGLWDDVDVNISWHPAASTEADVQTSLA
;
A
#
# COMPACT_ATOMS: atom_id res chain seq x y z
N TYR A 1 -58.92 -14.66 54.83
CA TYR A 1 -57.41 -14.42 54.76
C TYR A 1 -56.91 -14.81 53.41
N THR A 2 -56.73 -13.80 52.56
CA THR A 2 -56.20 -13.95 51.21
C THR A 2 -54.71 -13.68 51.24
N SER A 3 -53.92 -14.71 50.96
CA SER A 3 -52.45 -14.65 50.82
C SER A 3 -52.08 -14.01 49.50
N MET A 4 -51.50 -12.84 49.56
CA MET A 4 -50.96 -12.12 48.41
C MET A 4 -49.54 -12.63 48.11
N LYS A 5 -49.39 -13.40 47.02
CA LYS A 5 -48.07 -13.85 46.53
C LYS A 5 -47.46 -12.74 45.64
N TYR A 6 -46.37 -12.14 46.09
CA TYR A 6 -45.57 -11.21 45.26
C TYR A 6 -44.72 -12.01 44.27
N PRO A 7 -44.74 -11.68 42.97
CA PRO A 7 -43.82 -12.30 42.03
C PRO A 7 -42.42 -11.71 42.23
N ILE A 8 -41.45 -12.59 42.44
CA ILE A 8 -40.03 -12.23 42.47
C ILE A 8 -39.64 -11.79 41.07
N LEU A 9 -39.42 -10.48 40.91
CA LEU A 9 -38.86 -9.88 39.68
C LEU A 9 -37.39 -10.31 39.59
N LYS A 10 -37.09 -11.29 38.73
CA LYS A 10 -35.71 -11.63 38.39
C LYS A 10 -35.13 -10.50 37.54
N LEU A 11 -34.32 -9.67 38.17
CA LEU A 11 -33.53 -8.63 37.49
C LEU A 11 -32.45 -9.33 36.64
N VAL A 12 -32.70 -9.46 35.33
CA VAL A 12 -31.70 -9.93 34.38
C VAL A 12 -30.72 -8.77 34.16
N PHE A 13 -29.55 -8.86 34.78
CA PHE A 13 -28.43 -7.96 34.53
C PHE A 13 -27.85 -8.34 33.13
N ILE A 14 -28.33 -7.70 32.08
CA ILE A 14 -27.69 -7.75 30.79
C ILE A 14 -26.42 -6.89 30.92
N LEU A 15 -25.28 -7.54 31.16
CA LEU A 15 -23.98 -6.92 30.99
C LEU A 15 -23.85 -6.58 29.50
N THR A 16 -24.08 -5.32 29.17
CA THR A 16 -23.67 -4.74 27.90
C THR A 16 -22.13 -4.68 27.89
N ILE A 17 -21.52 -5.78 27.48
CA ILE A 17 -20.07 -5.84 27.21
C ILE A 17 -19.85 -5.05 25.94
N CYS A 18 -19.76 -3.77 26.04
CA CYS A 18 -18.60 -2.94 25.95
C CYS A 18 -18.04 -2.69 24.53
N PRO A 19 -18.36 -1.56 23.92
CA PRO A 19 -17.60 -1.01 22.77
C PRO A 19 -16.13 -0.70 23.14
N PHE A 20 -15.78 -0.64 24.42
CA PHE A 20 -14.42 -0.35 24.91
C PHE A 20 -13.37 -1.39 24.52
N VAL A 21 -13.71 -2.68 24.48
CA VAL A 21 -12.74 -3.74 24.14
C VAL A 21 -12.34 -3.63 22.67
N HIS A 22 -13.26 -3.26 21.79
CA HIS A 22 -13.00 -3.10 20.36
C HIS A 22 -12.11 -1.87 20.07
N SER A 23 -12.36 -0.76 20.77
CA SER A 23 -11.54 0.46 20.66
C SER A 23 -10.09 0.23 21.09
N GLN A 24 -9.85 -0.45 22.18
CA GLN A 24 -8.49 -0.75 22.66
C GLN A 24 -7.73 -1.70 21.72
N SER A 25 -8.41 -2.65 21.11
CA SER A 25 -7.78 -3.56 20.15
C SER A 25 -7.41 -2.83 18.86
N LEU A 26 -8.26 -1.93 18.36
CA LEU A 26 -8.00 -1.12 17.18
C LEU A 26 -6.82 -0.17 17.37
N ASP A 27 -6.72 0.49 18.54
CA ASP A 27 -5.59 1.37 18.88
C ASP A 27 -4.27 0.61 18.97
N LYS A 28 -4.30 -0.62 19.51
CA LYS A 28 -3.13 -1.49 19.53
C LYS A 28 -2.70 -1.87 18.11
N THR A 29 -3.61 -2.29 17.26
CA THR A 29 -3.32 -2.66 15.87
C THR A 29 -2.74 -1.49 15.09
N LYS A 30 -3.25 -0.26 15.25
CA LYS A 30 -2.68 0.94 14.63
C LYS A 30 -1.25 1.20 15.09
N LYS A 31 -0.95 1.05 16.38
CA LYS A 31 0.42 1.18 16.92
C LYS A 31 1.35 0.12 16.36
N ASP A 32 0.88 -1.11 16.25
CA ASP A 32 1.65 -2.22 15.69
C ASP A 32 1.96 -2.00 14.19
N ILE A 33 1.03 -1.39 13.42
CA ILE A 33 1.24 -0.98 12.03
C ILE A 33 2.32 0.09 11.93
N ILE A 34 2.26 1.14 12.76
CA ILE A 34 3.27 2.20 12.77
C ILE A 34 4.65 1.61 13.11
N LEU A 35 4.71 0.75 14.11
CA LEU A 35 5.96 0.08 14.51
C LEU A 35 6.51 -0.82 13.39
N SER A 36 5.65 -1.51 12.66
CA SER A 36 6.06 -2.30 11.49
C SER A 36 6.73 -1.43 10.44
N VAL A 37 6.13 -0.28 10.08
CA VAL A 37 6.72 0.67 9.13
C VAL A 37 8.09 1.16 9.62
N GLU A 38 8.22 1.52 10.90
CA GLU A 38 9.51 1.94 11.47
C GLU A 38 10.57 0.82 11.43
N ASN A 39 10.18 -0.43 11.67
CA ASN A 39 11.10 -1.58 11.60
C ASN A 39 11.61 -1.85 10.18
N HIS A 40 10.85 -1.52 9.16
CA HIS A 40 11.23 -1.66 7.76
C HIS A 40 11.90 -0.41 7.17
N LYS A 41 11.94 0.69 7.91
CA LYS A 41 12.33 2.03 7.44
C LYS A 41 13.64 2.05 6.66
N ASP A 42 14.72 1.54 7.23
CA ASP A 42 16.04 1.60 6.60
C ASP A 42 16.07 0.87 5.26
N GLN A 43 15.39 -0.27 5.17
CA GLN A 43 15.32 -1.03 3.92
C GLN A 43 14.45 -0.33 2.89
N ILE A 44 13.33 0.26 3.29
CA ILE A 44 12.43 1.02 2.41
C ILE A 44 13.12 2.28 1.88
N LEU A 45 13.82 3.02 2.73
CA LEU A 45 14.62 4.17 2.30
C LEU A 45 15.72 3.74 1.30
N SER A 46 16.41 2.63 1.59
CA SER A 46 17.42 2.09 0.67
C SER A 46 16.83 1.67 -0.69
N ILE A 47 15.61 1.14 -0.73
CA ILE A 47 14.92 0.80 -1.98
C ILE A 47 14.57 2.09 -2.73
N SER A 48 13.98 3.07 -2.07
CA SER A 48 13.65 4.38 -2.65
C SER A 48 14.89 5.07 -3.25
N ASP A 49 16.00 5.10 -2.51
CA ASP A 49 17.26 5.70 -2.98
C ASP A 49 17.83 4.97 -4.19
N LYS A 50 17.73 3.65 -4.24
CA LYS A 50 18.17 2.87 -5.40
C LYS A 50 17.31 3.16 -6.62
N ILE A 51 15.97 3.20 -6.47
CA ILE A 51 15.05 3.56 -7.56
C ILE A 51 15.34 5.00 -8.04
N TRP A 52 15.58 5.95 -7.12
CA TRP A 52 16.01 7.29 -7.46
C TRP A 52 17.26 7.30 -8.34
N ASN A 53 18.27 6.53 -7.98
CA ASN A 53 19.53 6.47 -8.72
C ASN A 53 19.42 5.76 -10.07
N LEU A 54 18.54 4.76 -10.19
CA LEU A 54 18.26 4.07 -11.45
C LEU A 54 17.57 4.99 -12.45
N ALA A 55 16.63 5.80 -11.99
CA ALA A 55 15.84 6.73 -12.80
C ALA A 55 15.36 6.11 -14.13
N GLU A 56 14.82 4.90 -14.04
CA GLU A 56 14.31 4.12 -15.17
C GLU A 56 12.99 4.70 -15.65
N ILE A 57 12.85 4.89 -16.95
CA ILE A 57 11.64 5.46 -17.56
C ILE A 57 10.67 4.37 -18.01
N SER A 58 9.47 4.78 -18.29
CA SER A 58 8.30 3.98 -18.75
C SER A 58 8.65 2.70 -19.52
N PHE A 59 8.19 1.57 -19.03
CA PHE A 59 8.41 0.19 -19.54
C PHE A 59 9.88 -0.26 -19.58
N LYS A 60 10.77 0.46 -18.91
CA LYS A 60 12.18 0.09 -18.74
C LYS A 60 12.58 0.02 -17.27
N GLU A 61 11.61 0.01 -16.38
CA GLU A 61 11.78 -0.01 -14.93
C GLU A 61 12.11 -1.43 -14.41
N PHE A 62 13.04 -2.13 -15.08
CA PHE A 62 13.34 -3.54 -14.79
C PHE A 62 13.94 -3.74 -13.40
N GLU A 63 14.95 -2.94 -13.06
CA GLU A 63 15.61 -3.05 -11.77
C GLU A 63 14.74 -2.48 -10.64
N SER A 64 14.01 -1.39 -10.89
CA SER A 64 13.07 -0.81 -9.94
C SER A 64 11.94 -1.79 -9.59
N SER A 65 11.33 -2.40 -10.61
CA SER A 65 10.32 -3.45 -10.44
C SER A 65 10.88 -4.64 -9.67
N LYS A 66 12.11 -5.07 -10.03
CA LYS A 66 12.79 -6.18 -9.36
C LYS A 66 13.05 -5.88 -7.88
N LEU A 67 13.53 -4.68 -7.54
CA LEU A 67 13.77 -4.28 -6.15
C LEU A 67 12.49 -4.38 -5.29
N LEU A 68 11.38 -3.87 -5.81
CA LEU A 68 10.10 -3.89 -5.11
C LEU A 68 9.52 -5.31 -5.01
N SER A 69 9.49 -6.03 -6.13
CA SER A 69 8.92 -7.38 -6.19
C SER A 69 9.71 -8.38 -5.35
N ASP A 70 11.05 -8.34 -5.39
CA ASP A 70 11.90 -9.21 -4.57
C ASP A 70 11.74 -8.90 -3.08
N TYR A 71 11.55 -7.62 -2.72
CA TYR A 71 11.31 -7.26 -1.33
C TYR A 71 9.92 -7.72 -0.85
N ALA A 72 8.90 -7.68 -1.71
CA ALA A 72 7.60 -8.27 -1.42
C ALA A 72 7.70 -9.79 -1.21
N GLU A 73 8.39 -10.52 -2.10
CA GLU A 73 8.64 -11.96 -1.95
C GLU A 73 9.37 -12.29 -0.65
N LYS A 74 10.43 -11.54 -0.32
CA LYS A 74 11.18 -11.69 0.93
C LYS A 74 10.31 -11.51 2.17
N ASN A 75 9.28 -10.68 2.07
CA ASN A 75 8.31 -10.46 3.16
C ASN A 75 7.10 -11.41 3.09
N GLY A 76 7.16 -12.48 2.29
CA GLY A 76 6.18 -13.56 2.30
C GLY A 76 4.95 -13.34 1.42
N PHE A 77 4.96 -12.35 0.53
CA PHE A 77 3.93 -12.21 -0.49
C PHE A 77 4.11 -13.26 -1.60
N LYS A 78 3.01 -13.76 -2.13
CA LYS A 78 2.99 -14.43 -3.44
C LYS A 78 3.06 -13.34 -4.50
N VAL A 79 4.09 -13.33 -5.35
CA VAL A 79 4.29 -12.31 -6.39
C VAL A 79 4.08 -12.91 -7.77
N GLU A 80 3.25 -12.25 -8.57
CA GLU A 80 3.02 -12.54 -9.98
C GLU A 80 3.62 -11.41 -10.81
N LYS A 81 4.69 -11.72 -11.57
CA LYS A 81 5.46 -10.76 -12.38
C LYS A 81 5.03 -10.82 -13.84
N GLY A 82 5.15 -9.73 -14.58
CA GLY A 82 4.81 -9.67 -16.00
C GLY A 82 3.30 -9.67 -16.28
N VAL A 83 2.50 -9.23 -15.33
CA VAL A 83 1.04 -9.18 -15.47
C VAL A 83 0.62 -8.18 -16.55
N ALA A 84 -0.54 -8.39 -17.14
CA ALA A 84 -1.07 -7.58 -18.25
C ALA A 84 -0.08 -7.45 -19.44
N GLY A 85 0.77 -8.46 -19.64
CA GLY A 85 1.78 -8.46 -20.72
C GLY A 85 2.91 -7.45 -20.55
N MET A 86 3.00 -6.77 -19.41
CA MET A 86 4.02 -5.78 -19.12
C MET A 86 5.14 -6.37 -18.23
N PRO A 87 6.38 -6.54 -18.73
CA PRO A 87 7.45 -7.21 -17.98
C PRO A 87 7.77 -6.57 -16.63
N THR A 88 7.51 -5.28 -16.46
CA THR A 88 7.80 -4.51 -15.26
C THR A 88 6.59 -4.37 -14.32
N ALA A 89 5.38 -4.84 -14.72
CA ALA A 89 4.21 -4.89 -13.86
C ALA A 89 4.21 -6.15 -12.99
N PHE A 90 3.73 -6.04 -11.76
CA PHE A 90 3.57 -7.19 -10.86
C PHE A 90 2.45 -6.98 -9.85
N VAL A 91 1.94 -8.08 -9.32
CA VAL A 91 0.99 -8.09 -8.21
C VAL A 91 1.55 -8.96 -7.09
N ALA A 92 1.60 -8.41 -5.89
CA ALA A 92 1.99 -9.13 -4.69
C ALA A 92 0.77 -9.32 -3.78
N THR A 93 0.45 -10.57 -3.43
CA THR A 93 -0.77 -10.93 -2.68
C THR A 93 -0.42 -11.67 -1.39
N TYR A 94 -1.09 -11.33 -0.30
CA TYR A 94 -1.03 -12.05 0.97
C TYR A 94 -2.40 -12.15 1.64
N GLY A 95 -2.63 -13.28 2.34
CA GLY A 95 -3.90 -13.55 3.01
C GLY A 95 -4.90 -14.27 2.11
N SER A 96 -6.13 -14.36 2.56
CA SER A 96 -7.22 -15.00 1.81
C SER A 96 -8.59 -14.51 2.28
N GLY A 97 -9.57 -14.58 1.39
CA GLY A 97 -10.94 -14.17 1.67
C GLY A 97 -11.13 -12.64 1.66
N LYS A 98 -12.31 -12.25 2.09
CA LYS A 98 -12.76 -10.85 2.09
C LYS A 98 -12.51 -10.17 3.45
N PRO A 99 -12.33 -8.83 3.48
CA PRO A 99 -12.24 -7.95 2.31
C PRO A 99 -10.91 -8.13 1.55
N VAL A 100 -10.92 -7.85 0.25
CA VAL A 100 -9.71 -7.71 -0.56
C VAL A 100 -9.39 -6.22 -0.67
N ILE A 101 -8.34 -5.81 0.00
CA ILE A 101 -7.86 -4.42 -0.01
C ILE A 101 -6.60 -4.35 -0.87
N SER A 102 -6.48 -3.32 -1.68
CA SER A 102 -5.26 -3.10 -2.45
C SER A 102 -4.64 -1.73 -2.19
N VAL A 103 -3.35 -1.68 -2.36
CA VAL A 103 -2.56 -0.46 -2.52
C VAL A 103 -1.76 -0.57 -3.80
N LEU A 104 -1.46 0.54 -4.42
CA LEU A 104 -0.62 0.58 -5.62
C LEU A 104 0.60 1.48 -5.41
N GLY A 105 1.62 1.26 -6.23
CA GLY A 105 2.82 2.08 -6.23
C GLY A 105 3.41 2.17 -7.63
N GLU A 106 3.75 3.37 -8.03
CA GLU A 106 4.47 3.71 -9.25
C GLU A 106 5.96 3.80 -8.98
N PHE A 107 6.77 3.62 -10.00
CA PHE A 107 8.24 3.63 -9.84
C PHE A 107 8.99 4.05 -11.12
N ASP A 108 8.27 4.61 -12.11
CA ASP A 108 8.88 5.17 -13.31
C ASP A 108 9.38 6.61 -13.12
N ALA A 109 10.44 6.97 -13.83
CA ALA A 109 11.05 8.30 -13.85
C ALA A 109 10.65 9.08 -15.09
N LEU A 110 10.90 10.39 -15.06
CA LEU A 110 10.67 11.32 -16.15
C LEU A 110 11.95 11.61 -16.92
N PRO A 111 11.89 11.68 -18.26
CA PRO A 111 13.04 12.06 -19.08
C PRO A 111 13.45 13.52 -18.84
N GLY A 112 14.74 13.77 -18.81
CA GLY A 112 15.29 15.13 -18.72
C GLY A 112 15.20 15.79 -17.33
N LEU A 113 14.74 15.08 -16.30
CA LEU A 113 14.54 15.60 -14.95
C LEU A 113 15.59 15.11 -13.94
N SER A 114 16.80 14.75 -14.42
CA SER A 114 17.91 14.42 -13.52
C SER A 114 18.19 15.58 -12.55
N GLN A 115 18.25 15.27 -11.27
CA GLN A 115 18.40 16.27 -10.21
C GLN A 115 19.13 15.63 -9.02
N ASP A 116 19.97 16.41 -8.32
CA ASP A 116 20.48 16.03 -7.01
C ASP A 116 19.52 16.41 -5.88
N THR A 117 19.92 16.23 -4.64
CA THR A 117 19.12 16.57 -3.46
C THR A 117 19.08 18.07 -3.13
N SER A 118 19.68 18.91 -3.99
CA SER A 118 19.68 20.38 -3.85
C SER A 118 18.32 20.98 -4.21
N PRO A 119 17.87 22.04 -3.54
CA PRO A 119 16.67 22.77 -3.94
C PRO A 119 16.87 23.60 -5.21
N ASN A 120 18.11 23.77 -5.68
CA ASN A 120 18.43 24.46 -6.92
C ASN A 120 18.52 23.46 -8.08
N LYS A 121 18.24 23.90 -9.29
CA LYS A 121 18.41 23.10 -10.50
C LYS A 121 19.87 22.66 -10.64
N LYS A 122 20.12 21.40 -10.40
CA LYS A 122 21.44 20.79 -10.42
C LYS A 122 21.37 19.33 -10.88
N PRO A 123 21.34 19.08 -12.19
CA PRO A 123 21.24 17.72 -12.70
C PRO A 123 22.48 16.91 -12.33
N LEU A 124 22.30 15.67 -11.90
CA LEU A 124 23.40 14.70 -11.74
C LEU A 124 23.96 14.28 -13.10
N ILE A 125 23.07 14.13 -14.09
CA ILE A 125 23.42 13.81 -15.48
C ILE A 125 22.70 14.79 -16.36
N GLN A 126 23.47 15.55 -17.17
CA GLN A 126 22.89 16.54 -18.08
C GLN A 126 21.95 15.86 -19.09
N GLY A 127 20.69 16.27 -19.11
CA GLY A 127 19.65 15.66 -19.95
C GLY A 127 19.22 14.26 -19.51
N GLY A 128 19.73 13.75 -18.37
CA GLY A 128 19.36 12.45 -17.80
C GLY A 128 17.98 12.43 -17.18
N ASN A 129 17.48 11.25 -16.89
CA ASN A 129 16.17 11.03 -16.26
C ASN A 129 16.22 11.32 -14.75
N GLY A 130 15.05 11.53 -14.13
CA GLY A 130 14.93 11.71 -12.68
C GLY A 130 13.50 11.60 -12.19
N HIS A 131 13.35 11.36 -10.90
CA HIS A 131 12.06 11.19 -10.23
C HIS A 131 11.44 12.55 -9.85
N GLY A 132 11.07 13.35 -10.85
CA GLY A 132 10.43 14.65 -10.63
C GLY A 132 9.02 14.55 -10.01
N CYS A 133 8.38 13.42 -10.14
CA CYS A 133 7.06 13.13 -9.58
C CYS A 133 7.11 12.36 -8.25
N GLY A 134 8.29 11.89 -7.82
CA GLY A 134 8.47 11.20 -6.53
C GLY A 134 8.07 9.71 -6.54
N HIS A 135 7.97 9.09 -7.70
CA HIS A 135 7.57 7.67 -7.83
C HIS A 135 8.53 6.70 -7.13
N ASN A 136 9.81 7.07 -6.95
CA ASN A 136 10.74 6.31 -6.13
C ASN A 136 10.27 6.14 -4.68
N MET A 137 9.66 7.19 -4.11
CA MET A 137 9.06 7.14 -2.77
C MET A 137 7.71 6.45 -2.80
N PHE A 138 6.90 6.71 -3.83
CA PHE A 138 5.55 6.19 -3.95
C PHE A 138 5.55 4.65 -3.95
N GLY A 139 6.32 4.02 -4.83
CA GLY A 139 6.42 2.56 -4.89
C GLY A 139 6.92 1.95 -3.58
N ALA A 140 7.99 2.51 -3.01
CA ALA A 140 8.62 1.99 -1.80
C ALA A 140 7.70 2.12 -0.56
N ALA A 141 7.09 3.28 -0.34
CA ALA A 141 6.25 3.51 0.84
C ALA A 141 4.89 2.78 0.74
N SER A 142 4.32 2.66 -0.46
CA SER A 142 3.12 1.83 -0.67
C SER A 142 3.38 0.36 -0.34
N LEU A 143 4.53 -0.19 -0.75
CA LEU A 143 4.93 -1.55 -0.39
C LEU A 143 5.10 -1.70 1.13
N ALA A 144 5.70 -0.71 1.81
CA ALA A 144 5.82 -0.73 3.27
C ALA A 144 4.44 -0.80 3.95
N SER A 145 3.46 -0.07 3.45
CA SER A 145 2.09 -0.11 3.97
C SER A 145 1.45 -1.50 3.80
N ALA A 146 1.63 -2.12 2.63
CA ALA A 146 1.16 -3.48 2.38
C ALA A 146 1.81 -4.51 3.32
N ILE A 147 3.13 -4.40 3.56
CA ILE A 147 3.87 -5.26 4.50
C ILE A 147 3.31 -5.10 5.92
N ALA A 148 3.06 -3.86 6.36
CA ALA A 148 2.55 -3.61 7.69
C ALA A 148 1.14 -4.21 7.91
N ILE A 149 0.26 -4.15 6.91
CA ILE A 149 -1.05 -4.80 6.94
C ILE A 149 -0.89 -6.34 6.89
N LYS A 150 -0.01 -6.86 6.02
CA LYS A 150 0.31 -8.29 5.94
C LYS A 150 0.70 -8.84 7.31
N GLU A 151 1.55 -8.15 8.06
CA GLU A 151 1.97 -8.57 9.40
C GLU A 151 0.79 -8.63 10.40
N GLN A 152 -0.21 -7.77 10.25
CA GLN A 152 -1.41 -7.84 11.10
C GLN A 152 -2.32 -9.01 10.72
N ILE A 153 -2.41 -9.35 9.44
CA ILE A 153 -3.12 -10.56 8.99
C ILE A 153 -2.41 -11.81 9.51
N GLU A 154 -1.08 -11.86 9.41
CA GLU A 154 -0.26 -12.97 9.89
C GLU A 154 -0.38 -13.21 11.40
N LYS A 155 -0.49 -12.13 12.17
CA LYS A 155 -0.72 -12.16 13.63
C LYS A 155 -2.16 -12.50 14.02
N GLY A 156 -3.08 -12.60 13.05
CA GLY A 156 -4.52 -12.82 13.30
C GLY A 156 -5.26 -11.59 13.86
N ASN A 157 -4.66 -10.41 13.80
CA ASN A 157 -5.29 -9.15 14.21
C ASN A 157 -6.26 -8.60 13.15
N LEU A 158 -6.04 -8.96 11.89
CA LEU A 158 -6.89 -8.61 10.75
C LEU A 158 -7.21 -9.88 9.94
N ASN A 159 -8.33 -9.86 9.23
CA ASN A 159 -8.71 -10.89 8.28
C ASN A 159 -8.82 -10.29 6.88
N GLY A 160 -8.73 -11.13 5.85
CA GLY A 160 -8.89 -10.72 4.46
C GLY A 160 -7.61 -10.86 3.65
N THR A 161 -7.56 -10.17 2.54
CA THR A 161 -6.45 -10.21 1.57
C THR A 161 -5.91 -8.81 1.39
N ILE A 162 -4.58 -8.67 1.41
CA ILE A 162 -3.87 -7.46 1.00
C ILE A 162 -3.16 -7.71 -0.33
N LYS A 163 -3.35 -6.81 -1.30
CA LYS A 163 -2.63 -6.81 -2.57
C LYS A 163 -1.81 -5.54 -2.71
N PHE A 164 -0.59 -5.67 -3.22
CA PHE A 164 0.21 -4.55 -3.71
C PHE A 164 0.37 -4.67 -5.22
N TYR A 165 0.00 -3.61 -5.93
CA TYR A 165 0.16 -3.52 -7.37
C TYR A 165 1.37 -2.66 -7.69
N GLY A 166 2.41 -3.26 -8.28
CA GLY A 166 3.51 -2.53 -8.89
C GLY A 166 3.10 -2.09 -10.29
N THR A 167 2.82 -0.79 -10.44
CA THR A 167 2.22 -0.22 -11.64
C THR A 167 3.25 0.58 -12.42
N PRO A 168 3.79 0.05 -13.56
CA PRO A 168 4.79 0.74 -14.35
C PRO A 168 4.17 1.80 -15.27
N SER A 169 5.04 2.70 -15.78
CA SER A 169 4.74 3.56 -16.91
C SER A 169 3.54 4.49 -16.72
N GLU A 170 3.42 5.09 -15.55
CA GLU A 170 2.37 6.08 -15.31
C GLU A 170 2.59 7.33 -16.19
N GLU A 171 3.81 7.82 -16.25
CA GLU A 171 4.21 9.09 -16.87
C GLU A 171 4.04 9.14 -18.41
N LYS A 172 3.80 8.00 -19.05
CA LYS A 172 3.76 7.99 -20.52
C LYS A 172 2.69 7.09 -21.13
N PHE A 173 2.54 5.87 -20.65
CA PHE A 173 1.72 4.87 -21.32
C PHE A 173 0.59 4.34 -20.44
N PHE A 174 0.43 4.91 -19.22
CA PHE A 174 -0.70 4.62 -18.33
C PHE A 174 -0.86 3.11 -18.04
N GLY A 175 0.21 2.48 -17.57
CA GLY A 175 0.23 1.02 -17.34
C GLY A 175 -0.93 0.48 -16.51
N LYS A 176 -1.49 1.29 -15.60
CA LYS A 176 -2.68 0.91 -14.81
C LYS A 176 -3.90 0.62 -15.67
N ILE A 177 -4.09 1.32 -16.78
CA ILE A 177 -5.24 1.08 -17.69
C ILE A 177 -5.16 -0.34 -18.25
N TRP A 178 -3.99 -0.77 -18.70
CA TRP A 178 -3.76 -2.13 -19.22
C TRP A 178 -4.04 -3.20 -18.14
N MET A 179 -3.64 -2.92 -16.90
CA MET A 179 -3.88 -3.83 -15.77
C MET A 179 -5.38 -3.91 -15.43
N VAL A 180 -6.13 -2.81 -15.55
CA VAL A 180 -7.59 -2.79 -15.37
C VAL A 180 -8.29 -3.54 -16.49
N GLU A 181 -7.89 -3.34 -17.74
CA GLU A 181 -8.46 -4.05 -18.90
C GLU A 181 -8.28 -5.57 -18.80
N GLU A 182 -7.18 -6.03 -18.18
CA GLU A 182 -6.93 -7.45 -17.89
C GLU A 182 -7.63 -7.95 -16.61
N GLY A 183 -8.48 -7.14 -15.99
CA GLY A 183 -9.31 -7.52 -14.84
C GLY A 183 -8.56 -7.71 -13.54
N LEU A 184 -7.35 -7.15 -13.38
CA LEU A 184 -6.52 -7.38 -12.19
C LEU A 184 -7.13 -6.80 -10.90
N TRP A 185 -8.12 -5.92 -10.99
CA TRP A 185 -8.86 -5.34 -9.86
C TRP A 185 -10.26 -5.91 -9.67
N ASP A 186 -10.72 -6.88 -10.49
CA ASP A 186 -12.12 -7.36 -10.47
C ASP A 186 -12.53 -7.98 -9.12
N ASP A 187 -11.60 -8.52 -8.37
CA ASP A 187 -11.84 -9.12 -7.05
C ASP A 187 -11.58 -8.17 -5.88
N VAL A 188 -11.11 -6.94 -6.14
CA VAL A 188 -10.74 -5.95 -5.12
C VAL A 188 -11.96 -5.20 -4.63
N ASP A 189 -12.16 -5.16 -3.31
CA ASP A 189 -13.27 -4.42 -2.69
C ASP A 189 -12.95 -2.94 -2.52
N VAL A 190 -11.68 -2.60 -2.20
CA VAL A 190 -11.21 -1.21 -2.01
C VAL A 190 -9.77 -1.11 -2.48
N ASN A 191 -9.48 -0.11 -3.33
CA ASN A 191 -8.12 0.29 -3.64
C ASN A 191 -7.79 1.62 -2.96
N ILE A 192 -6.66 1.67 -2.25
CA ILE A 192 -6.16 2.87 -1.57
C ILE A 192 -4.91 3.32 -2.30
N SER A 193 -4.87 4.60 -2.64
CA SER A 193 -3.71 5.23 -3.27
C SER A 193 -3.35 6.52 -2.55
N TRP A 194 -2.11 6.94 -2.69
CA TRP A 194 -1.61 8.23 -2.28
C TRP A 194 -0.61 8.71 -3.34
N HIS A 195 -0.18 9.94 -3.27
CA HIS A 195 0.86 10.44 -4.17
C HIS A 195 1.73 11.46 -3.43
N PRO A 196 3.06 11.50 -3.64
CA PRO A 196 3.91 12.55 -3.09
C PRO A 196 3.43 13.93 -3.51
N ALA A 197 3.27 14.85 -2.55
CA ALA A 197 2.78 16.21 -2.75
C ALA A 197 3.44 17.18 -1.78
N ALA A 198 3.21 18.48 -1.98
CA ALA A 198 3.73 19.54 -1.11
C ALA A 198 2.98 19.66 0.23
N SER A 199 1.79 19.07 0.33
CA SER A 199 0.96 19.03 1.54
C SER A 199 0.53 17.60 1.84
N THR A 200 0.15 17.34 3.10
CA THR A 200 -0.47 16.06 3.51
C THR A 200 -1.96 16.30 3.66
N GLU A 201 -2.73 15.78 2.72
CA GLU A 201 -4.17 15.92 2.66
C GLU A 201 -4.83 14.54 2.48
N ALA A 202 -6.00 14.36 3.07
CA ALA A 202 -6.87 13.24 2.76
C ALA A 202 -8.08 13.82 2.01
N ASP A 203 -8.16 13.52 0.72
CA ASP A 203 -9.26 13.99 -0.13
C ASP A 203 -10.20 12.81 -0.47
N VAL A 204 -11.50 13.06 -0.35
CA VAL A 204 -12.57 12.13 -0.73
C VAL A 204 -13.22 12.68 -2.02
N GLN A 205 -12.43 13.16 -2.95
CA GLN A 205 -12.96 13.58 -4.24
C GLN A 205 -13.30 12.39 -5.12
N THR A 206 -14.52 12.38 -5.62
CA THR A 206 -14.90 11.50 -6.70
C THR A 206 -14.49 12.21 -8.01
N SER A 207 -13.34 11.88 -8.57
CA SER A 207 -13.04 12.27 -9.94
C SER A 207 -13.79 11.34 -10.88
N LEU A 208 -14.72 11.89 -11.62
CA LEU A 208 -15.26 11.23 -12.81
C LEU A 208 -14.28 11.50 -13.95
N ALA A 209 -13.61 10.45 -14.42
CA ALA A 209 -12.82 10.51 -15.63
C ALA A 209 -13.75 10.50 -16.86
#